data_9bae0fc352f6159775d266497a0f0f07
#
_entry.id   9bae0fc352f6159775d266497a0f0f07
#
_cell.length_a   1.000
_cell.length_b   1.000
_cell.length_c   1.000
_cell.angle_alpha   90.00
_cell.angle_beta   90.00
_cell.angle_gamma   90.00
#
_symmetry.space_group_name_H-M   'P 1'
#
loop_
_entity.id
_entity.type
_entity.pdbx_description
1 polymer ?
#
loop_
_entity_poly.entity_id
_entity_poly.type
_entity_poly.pdbx_seq_one_letter_code
_entity_poly.pdbx_strand_id
1 'polypeptide(L)'
;MLRRALVSMLAMGLASLPAASLAEDVKPRTPETAFTGKVHPDILGISAESNAESARAVFDSLFKGRTDTKTDIQQQKFGNGGTSYVSAMNFSLPAGPRQNGEMLSTSFSSPASANRAYFVARNLTFAQDQQPSKADMIKEVMGKYGVPTIVGDQHLYYIYRKGSIVSVGGKYKEATALEAINKPLDPRAAVKLNGDTVRGSCVAVVKRAQAKAKELNTMLPEAKSANCEGVLSIQLVPGTPADRVSIAQFTLLDVKRVISAAAIDSAAVAIDQQSMPTGSTPKL
;
A
#
# COMPACT_ATOMS: atom_id res chain seq x y z
N MET A 1 -16.84 92.60 -10.37
CA MET A 1 -16.49 91.47 -11.29
C MET A 1 -15.71 90.44 -10.53
N LEU A 2 -16.43 89.34 -10.09
CA LEU A 2 -15.85 88.24 -9.25
C LEU A 2 -15.34 87.12 -10.15
N ARG A 3 -14.08 86.76 -10.08
CA ARG A 3 -13.51 85.53 -10.69
C ARG A 3 -13.46 84.47 -9.60
N ARG A 4 -14.23 83.42 -9.78
CA ARG A 4 -14.18 82.19 -8.97
C ARG A 4 -13.10 81.27 -9.53
N ALA A 5 -12.12 80.90 -8.71
CA ALA A 5 -11.15 79.88 -8.99
C ALA A 5 -11.70 78.53 -8.57
N LEU A 6 -11.76 77.60 -9.52
CA LEU A 6 -12.05 76.14 -9.26
C LEU A 6 -10.78 75.46 -8.89
N VAL A 7 -10.74 74.86 -7.68
CA VAL A 7 -9.66 73.96 -7.27
C VAL A 7 -10.14 72.52 -7.54
N SER A 8 -9.53 71.83 -8.52
CA SER A 8 -9.78 70.42 -8.78
C SER A 8 -8.88 69.57 -7.85
N MET A 9 -9.48 68.86 -6.92
CA MET A 9 -8.79 67.79 -6.16
C MET A 9 -8.75 66.52 -6.98
N LEU A 10 -7.53 66.11 -7.34
CA LEU A 10 -7.24 64.80 -7.95
C LEU A 10 -7.07 63.76 -6.84
N ALA A 11 -8.08 62.94 -6.62
CA ALA A 11 -7.98 61.80 -5.71
C ALA A 11 -7.23 60.64 -6.41
N MET A 12 -5.99 60.40 -6.06
CA MET A 12 -5.24 59.19 -6.47
C MET A 12 -5.77 58.01 -5.67
N GLY A 13 -6.61 57.16 -6.28
CA GLY A 13 -6.97 55.84 -5.75
C GLY A 13 -5.82 54.87 -5.88
N LEU A 14 -5.18 54.53 -4.77
CA LEU A 14 -4.26 53.38 -4.70
C LEU A 14 -5.09 52.07 -4.85
N ALA A 15 -5.07 51.52 -6.05
CA ALA A 15 -5.54 50.17 -6.28
C ALA A 15 -4.56 49.18 -5.60
N SER A 16 -4.97 48.68 -4.44
CA SER A 16 -4.29 47.51 -3.83
C SER A 16 -4.55 46.28 -4.69
N LEU A 17 -3.58 45.88 -5.48
CA LEU A 17 -3.59 44.59 -6.15
C LEU A 17 -3.58 43.51 -5.09
N PRO A 18 -4.48 42.53 -5.13
CA PRO A 18 -4.37 41.36 -4.28
C PRO A 18 -3.09 40.64 -4.67
N ALA A 19 -2.19 40.47 -3.71
CA ALA A 19 -1.06 39.57 -3.84
C ALA A 19 -1.64 38.16 -3.98
N ALA A 20 -1.72 37.66 -5.21
CA ALA A 20 -1.95 36.24 -5.46
C ALA A 20 -0.75 35.52 -4.85
N SER A 21 -0.96 34.87 -3.70
CA SER A 21 0.02 33.93 -3.14
C SER A 21 0.12 32.79 -4.15
N LEU A 22 1.20 32.78 -4.92
CA LEU A 22 1.61 31.60 -5.68
C LEU A 22 1.94 30.55 -4.63
N ALA A 23 0.98 29.73 -4.27
CA ALA A 23 1.26 28.45 -3.61
C ALA A 23 2.20 27.71 -4.56
N GLU A 24 3.44 27.56 -4.17
CA GLU A 24 4.43 26.81 -4.94
C GLU A 24 3.92 25.37 -4.98
N ASP A 25 3.44 24.92 -6.15
CA ASP A 25 2.93 23.57 -6.34
C ASP A 25 4.05 22.59 -6.00
N VAL A 26 3.94 21.92 -4.86
CA VAL A 26 4.88 20.89 -4.45
C VAL A 26 4.86 19.80 -5.52
N LYS A 27 5.91 19.73 -6.32
CA LYS A 27 6.03 18.71 -7.38
C LYS A 27 6.01 17.31 -6.76
N PRO A 28 5.13 16.42 -7.23
CA PRO A 28 5.10 15.04 -6.75
C PRO A 28 6.46 14.36 -6.88
N ARG A 29 6.90 13.67 -5.84
CA ARG A 29 8.14 12.91 -5.81
C ARG A 29 7.82 11.43 -5.69
N THR A 30 8.36 10.61 -6.62
CA THR A 30 8.18 9.16 -6.53
C THR A 30 8.96 8.61 -5.35
N PRO A 31 8.30 7.94 -4.38
CA PRO A 31 8.98 7.33 -3.25
C PRO A 31 9.77 6.09 -3.69
N GLU A 32 10.81 5.78 -2.95
CA GLU A 32 11.59 4.57 -3.18
C GLU A 32 10.73 3.31 -3.01
N THR A 33 11.12 2.22 -3.67
CA THR A 33 10.46 0.92 -3.62
C THR A 33 11.45 -0.19 -3.29
N ALA A 34 10.95 -1.25 -2.65
CA ALA A 34 11.68 -2.49 -2.45
C ALA A 34 11.83 -3.32 -3.73
N PHE A 35 10.99 -3.07 -4.72
CA PHE A 35 10.82 -3.91 -5.91
C PHE A 35 11.51 -3.29 -7.12
N THR A 36 12.85 -3.24 -7.11
CA THR A 36 13.67 -2.64 -8.18
C THR A 36 14.24 -3.66 -9.16
N GLY A 37 13.94 -4.96 -8.96
CA GLY A 37 14.36 -6.04 -9.85
C GLY A 37 13.64 -6.02 -11.20
N LYS A 38 14.09 -6.89 -12.12
CA LYS A 38 13.43 -7.02 -13.44
C LYS A 38 11.99 -7.54 -13.37
N VAL A 39 11.65 -8.28 -12.32
CA VAL A 39 10.30 -8.82 -12.09
C VAL A 39 9.77 -8.19 -10.81
N HIS A 40 8.74 -7.37 -10.95
CA HIS A 40 8.02 -6.78 -9.83
C HIS A 40 6.92 -7.73 -9.38
N PRO A 41 6.81 -8.05 -8.08
CA PRO A 41 5.67 -8.82 -7.61
C PRO A 41 4.39 -8.00 -7.77
N ASP A 42 3.35 -8.68 -8.22
CA ASP A 42 2.01 -8.11 -8.38
C ASP A 42 0.95 -9.06 -7.84
N ILE A 43 -0.19 -8.52 -7.45
CA ILE A 43 -1.42 -9.26 -7.16
C ILE A 43 -2.45 -8.84 -8.21
N LEU A 44 -2.75 -9.72 -9.16
CA LEU A 44 -3.67 -9.45 -10.29
C LEU A 44 -3.28 -8.24 -11.15
N GLY A 45 -1.98 -8.00 -11.33
CA GLY A 45 -1.48 -6.85 -12.08
C GLY A 45 -1.35 -5.56 -11.25
N ILE A 46 -1.78 -5.56 -9.98
CA ILE A 46 -1.57 -4.43 -9.08
C ILE A 46 -0.25 -4.64 -8.35
N SER A 47 0.68 -3.74 -8.58
CA SER A 47 2.03 -3.73 -7.99
C SER A 47 2.27 -2.44 -7.21
N ALA A 48 3.46 -2.32 -6.62
CA ALA A 48 3.89 -1.07 -5.98
C ALA A 48 3.97 0.12 -6.97
N GLU A 49 4.07 -0.11 -8.28
CA GLU A 49 4.06 0.95 -9.29
C GLU A 49 2.66 1.44 -9.66
N SER A 50 1.62 0.74 -9.23
CA SER A 50 0.23 1.14 -9.48
C SER A 50 -0.14 2.40 -8.71
N ASN A 51 -0.96 3.22 -9.32
CA ASN A 51 -1.68 4.32 -8.69
C ASN A 51 -3.18 3.98 -8.54
N ALA A 52 -3.96 4.89 -7.98
CA ALA A 52 -5.39 4.65 -7.76
C ALA A 52 -6.16 4.41 -9.06
N GLU A 53 -5.80 5.08 -10.15
CA GLU A 53 -6.46 4.94 -11.45
C GLU A 53 -6.18 3.55 -12.07
N SER A 54 -4.90 3.14 -12.13
CA SER A 54 -4.51 1.85 -12.69
C SER A 54 -5.05 0.67 -11.85
N ALA A 55 -5.06 0.81 -10.53
CA ALA A 55 -5.67 -0.20 -9.66
C ALA A 55 -7.17 -0.29 -9.89
N ARG A 56 -7.86 0.85 -10.03
CA ARG A 56 -9.30 0.90 -10.33
C ARG A 56 -9.63 0.18 -11.63
N ALA A 57 -8.83 0.38 -12.69
CA ALA A 57 -9.04 -0.30 -13.97
C ALA A 57 -8.96 -1.84 -13.84
N VAL A 58 -8.04 -2.35 -13.01
CA VAL A 58 -7.97 -3.80 -12.70
C VAL A 58 -9.25 -4.26 -12.02
N PHE A 59 -9.71 -3.55 -10.99
CA PHE A 59 -10.94 -3.91 -10.28
C PHE A 59 -12.15 -3.90 -11.21
N ASP A 60 -12.32 -2.85 -12.00
CA ASP A 60 -13.44 -2.73 -12.94
C ASP A 60 -13.43 -3.84 -14.00
N SER A 61 -12.25 -4.29 -14.42
CA SER A 61 -12.10 -5.43 -15.33
C SER A 61 -12.49 -6.75 -14.69
N LEU A 62 -12.04 -7.01 -13.45
CA LEU A 62 -12.27 -8.27 -12.73
C LEU A 62 -13.75 -8.48 -12.39
N PHE A 63 -14.44 -7.40 -12.04
CA PHE A 63 -15.83 -7.46 -11.59
C PHE A 63 -16.83 -6.96 -12.65
N LYS A 64 -16.39 -6.86 -13.90
CA LYS A 64 -17.23 -6.41 -15.01
C LYS A 64 -18.50 -7.28 -15.13
N GLY A 65 -19.65 -6.63 -15.15
CA GLY A 65 -20.95 -7.31 -15.28
C GLY A 65 -21.47 -7.97 -13.99
N ARG A 66 -20.76 -7.84 -12.85
CA ARG A 66 -21.20 -8.33 -11.54
C ARG A 66 -22.00 -7.24 -10.84
N THR A 67 -23.15 -7.63 -10.27
CA THR A 67 -24.05 -6.73 -9.51
C THR A 67 -23.99 -6.96 -8.00
N ASP A 68 -23.36 -8.05 -7.57
CA ASP A 68 -23.21 -8.48 -6.19
C ASP A 68 -21.90 -8.02 -5.53
N THR A 69 -21.12 -7.20 -6.23
CA THR A 69 -19.88 -6.63 -5.69
C THR A 69 -20.14 -5.39 -4.84
N LYS A 70 -19.35 -5.24 -3.77
CA LYS A 70 -19.30 -4.02 -2.97
C LYS A 70 -17.98 -3.31 -3.19
N THR A 71 -18.06 -2.00 -3.36
CA THR A 71 -16.90 -1.12 -3.54
C THR A 71 -16.89 -0.10 -2.41
N ASP A 72 -15.74 0.05 -1.75
CA ASP A 72 -15.46 1.09 -0.77
C ASP A 72 -14.19 1.83 -1.19
N ILE A 73 -14.32 3.12 -1.52
CA ILE A 73 -13.21 4.00 -1.92
C ILE A 73 -13.03 5.05 -0.84
N GLN A 74 -11.93 4.96 -0.13
CA GLN A 74 -11.58 5.88 0.94
C GLN A 74 -10.81 7.06 0.37
N GLN A 75 -11.24 8.26 0.74
CA GLN A 75 -10.56 9.50 0.39
C GLN A 75 -10.02 10.18 1.64
N GLN A 76 -8.84 10.77 1.50
CA GLN A 76 -8.22 11.61 2.52
C GLN A 76 -7.85 12.97 1.93
N LYS A 77 -7.67 13.95 2.80
CA LYS A 77 -7.16 15.28 2.43
C LYS A 77 -5.68 15.35 2.77
N PHE A 78 -4.91 15.94 1.87
CA PHE A 78 -3.48 16.16 2.04
C PHE A 78 -3.17 17.65 2.12
N GLY A 79 -2.34 18.04 3.10
CA GLY A 79 -1.95 19.43 3.33
C GLY A 79 -3.08 20.31 3.86
N ASN A 80 -2.77 21.57 4.14
CA ASN A 80 -3.73 22.54 4.64
C ASN A 80 -4.70 23.03 3.54
N GLY A 81 -4.29 23.00 2.28
CA GLY A 81 -5.13 23.28 1.13
C GLY A 81 -6.15 22.17 0.85
N GLY A 82 -6.01 21.03 1.53
CA GLY A 82 -7.00 19.97 1.54
C GLY A 82 -7.22 19.26 0.22
N THR A 83 -6.15 19.05 -0.60
CA THR A 83 -6.25 18.25 -1.82
C THR A 83 -6.77 16.84 -1.49
N SER A 84 -7.96 16.51 -2.02
CA SER A 84 -8.54 15.19 -1.82
C SER A 84 -7.88 14.16 -2.73
N TYR A 85 -7.57 12.98 -2.19
CA TYR A 85 -7.00 11.87 -2.94
C TYR A 85 -7.54 10.53 -2.45
N VAL A 86 -7.48 9.52 -3.29
CA VAL A 86 -7.85 8.16 -2.92
C VAL A 86 -6.71 7.55 -2.10
N SER A 87 -6.97 7.28 -0.83
CA SER A 87 -6.01 6.68 0.10
C SER A 87 -6.10 5.15 0.15
N ALA A 88 -7.29 4.60 -0.10
CA ALA A 88 -7.49 3.16 -0.20
C ALA A 88 -8.69 2.80 -1.08
N MET A 89 -8.66 1.58 -1.62
CA MET A 89 -9.77 0.95 -2.34
C MET A 89 -9.99 -0.44 -1.80
N ASN A 90 -11.24 -0.79 -1.55
CA ASN A 90 -11.65 -2.13 -1.16
C ASN A 90 -12.77 -2.59 -2.08
N PHE A 91 -12.64 -3.80 -2.58
CA PHE A 91 -13.65 -4.47 -3.39
C PHE A 91 -13.93 -5.82 -2.77
N SER A 92 -15.19 -6.22 -2.73
CA SER A 92 -15.58 -7.52 -2.23
C SER A 92 -16.69 -8.14 -3.05
N LEU A 93 -16.52 -9.43 -3.29
CA LEU A 93 -17.51 -10.34 -3.83
C LEU A 93 -17.84 -11.32 -2.70
N PRO A 94 -19.07 -11.40 -2.22
CA PRO A 94 -19.43 -12.30 -1.12
C PRO A 94 -19.28 -13.76 -1.54
N ALA A 95 -18.81 -14.59 -0.60
CA ALA A 95 -18.82 -16.05 -0.78
C ALA A 95 -20.27 -16.59 -0.69
N GLY A 96 -20.55 -17.62 -1.45
CA GLY A 96 -21.81 -18.37 -1.41
C GLY A 96 -21.59 -19.88 -1.39
N PRO A 97 -22.65 -20.68 -1.26
CA PRO A 97 -22.53 -22.15 -1.17
C PRO A 97 -21.82 -22.79 -2.38
N ARG A 98 -21.94 -22.16 -3.56
CA ARG A 98 -21.30 -22.59 -4.83
C ARG A 98 -20.58 -21.46 -5.53
N GLN A 99 -20.26 -20.41 -4.80
CA GLN A 99 -19.60 -19.22 -5.31
C GLN A 99 -18.42 -18.88 -4.44
N ASN A 100 -17.27 -18.75 -5.08
CA ASN A 100 -16.07 -18.23 -4.40
C ASN A 100 -16.28 -16.77 -4.03
N GLY A 101 -15.86 -16.41 -2.81
CA GLY A 101 -15.76 -15.04 -2.38
C GLY A 101 -14.39 -14.46 -2.72
N GLU A 102 -14.33 -13.16 -2.96
CA GLU A 102 -13.09 -12.45 -3.22
C GLU A 102 -13.11 -11.08 -2.58
N MET A 103 -12.00 -10.70 -1.95
CA MET A 103 -11.78 -9.36 -1.45
C MET A 103 -10.43 -8.85 -1.94
N LEU A 104 -10.42 -7.66 -2.49
CA LEU A 104 -9.22 -6.93 -2.92
C LEU A 104 -9.11 -5.63 -2.15
N SER A 105 -7.92 -5.33 -1.66
CA SER A 105 -7.63 -4.08 -0.95
C SER A 105 -6.32 -3.51 -1.45
N THR A 106 -6.29 -2.19 -1.67
CA THR A 106 -5.06 -1.48 -2.05
C THR A 106 -5.00 -0.16 -1.31
N SER A 107 -3.84 0.19 -0.77
CA SER A 107 -3.62 1.48 -0.10
C SER A 107 -2.53 2.27 -0.82
N PHE A 108 -2.73 3.59 -0.88
CA PHE A 108 -1.91 4.51 -1.67
C PHE A 108 -1.32 5.62 -0.79
N SER A 109 -0.13 6.06 -1.15
CA SER A 109 0.51 7.24 -0.57
C SER A 109 -0.18 8.53 -1.02
N SER A 110 0.20 9.67 -0.46
CA SER A 110 -0.36 10.98 -0.80
C SER A 110 0.00 11.45 -2.23
N PRO A 111 -0.65 12.51 -2.73
CA PRO A 111 -0.24 13.15 -3.98
C PRO A 111 1.21 13.65 -3.98
N ALA A 112 1.73 14.13 -2.85
CA ALA A 112 3.12 14.58 -2.74
C ALA A 112 4.12 13.45 -2.99
N SER A 113 3.78 12.22 -2.61
CA SER A 113 4.52 10.99 -2.87
C SER A 113 3.95 10.19 -4.06
N ALA A 114 3.40 10.91 -5.07
CA ALA A 114 2.97 10.41 -6.36
C ALA A 114 1.84 9.35 -6.32
N ASN A 115 1.07 9.29 -5.25
CA ASN A 115 -0.12 8.41 -5.08
C ASN A 115 0.17 6.94 -5.46
N ARG A 116 1.30 6.38 -4.98
CA ARG A 116 1.74 5.03 -5.30
C ARG A 116 1.24 4.01 -4.29
N ALA A 117 0.90 2.81 -4.79
CA ALA A 117 0.51 1.70 -3.92
C ALA A 117 1.68 1.24 -3.05
N TYR A 118 1.44 1.04 -1.78
CA TYR A 118 2.40 0.45 -0.84
C TYR A 118 1.89 -0.83 -0.18
N PHE A 119 0.60 -1.07 -0.27
CA PHE A 119 -0.06 -2.26 0.24
C PHE A 119 -1.09 -2.77 -0.77
N VAL A 120 -1.04 -4.07 -1.08
CA VAL A 120 -2.03 -4.77 -1.90
C VAL A 120 -2.37 -6.09 -1.21
N ALA A 121 -3.63 -6.40 -1.05
CA ALA A 121 -4.07 -7.67 -0.51
C ALA A 121 -5.22 -8.25 -1.33
N ARG A 122 -5.20 -9.57 -1.47
CA ARG A 122 -6.27 -10.38 -2.06
C ARG A 122 -6.63 -11.50 -1.11
N ASN A 123 -7.91 -11.68 -0.84
CA ASN A 123 -8.43 -12.80 -0.08
C ASN A 123 -9.43 -13.57 -0.94
N LEU A 124 -9.18 -14.85 -1.18
CA LEU A 124 -10.04 -15.77 -1.89
C LEU A 124 -10.64 -16.75 -0.88
N THR A 125 -11.96 -16.82 -0.82
CA THR A 125 -12.69 -17.83 -0.05
C THR A 125 -13.31 -18.81 -1.03
N PHE A 126 -12.88 -20.06 -1.01
CA PHE A 126 -13.38 -21.07 -1.94
C PHE A 126 -14.66 -21.73 -1.42
N ALA A 127 -15.63 -21.88 -2.30
CA ALA A 127 -16.78 -22.74 -2.02
C ALA A 127 -16.30 -24.19 -1.79
N GLN A 128 -17.02 -24.95 -0.95
CA GLN A 128 -16.54 -26.25 -0.48
C GLN A 128 -16.22 -27.24 -1.61
N ASP A 129 -17.01 -27.22 -2.67
CA ASP A 129 -16.83 -28.07 -3.87
C ASP A 129 -15.78 -27.54 -4.87
N GLN A 130 -15.25 -26.33 -4.64
CA GLN A 130 -14.29 -25.65 -5.52
C GLN A 130 -12.92 -25.44 -4.86
N GLN A 131 -12.69 -26.05 -3.71
CA GLN A 131 -11.43 -25.92 -2.97
C GLN A 131 -10.27 -26.55 -3.77
N PRO A 132 -9.25 -25.78 -4.20
CA PRO A 132 -8.09 -26.34 -4.89
C PRO A 132 -7.25 -27.21 -3.95
N SER A 133 -6.43 -28.10 -4.52
CA SER A 133 -5.45 -28.83 -3.73
C SER A 133 -4.35 -27.87 -3.24
N LYS A 134 -3.85 -28.13 -2.04
CA LYS A 134 -2.73 -27.35 -1.48
C LYS A 134 -1.46 -27.47 -2.34
N ALA A 135 -1.23 -28.64 -2.92
CA ALA A 135 -0.09 -28.89 -3.81
C ALA A 135 -0.17 -28.04 -5.08
N ASP A 136 -1.36 -27.97 -5.73
CA ASP A 136 -1.54 -27.15 -6.93
C ASP A 136 -1.39 -25.66 -6.61
N MET A 137 -1.94 -25.20 -5.48
CA MET A 137 -1.77 -23.80 -5.04
C MET A 137 -0.30 -23.44 -4.80
N ILE A 138 0.48 -24.32 -4.17
CA ILE A 138 1.93 -24.10 -3.95
C ILE A 138 2.66 -24.05 -5.30
N LYS A 139 2.34 -24.97 -6.21
CA LYS A 139 2.94 -25.02 -7.56
C LYS A 139 2.67 -23.73 -8.32
N GLU A 140 1.42 -23.27 -8.38
CA GLU A 140 1.02 -22.02 -9.05
C GLU A 140 1.71 -20.81 -8.43
N VAL A 141 1.73 -20.71 -7.11
CA VAL A 141 2.38 -19.64 -6.36
C VAL A 141 3.89 -19.62 -6.63
N MET A 142 4.56 -20.76 -6.55
CA MET A 142 6.01 -20.85 -6.81
C MET A 142 6.32 -20.65 -8.31
N GLY A 143 5.44 -21.06 -9.20
CA GLY A 143 5.54 -20.79 -10.64
C GLY A 143 5.51 -19.30 -10.95
N LYS A 144 4.62 -18.55 -10.27
CA LYS A 144 4.51 -17.09 -10.46
C LYS A 144 5.59 -16.29 -9.73
N TYR A 145 5.85 -16.57 -8.48
CA TYR A 145 6.69 -15.72 -7.61
C TYR A 145 8.09 -16.29 -7.35
N GLY A 146 8.37 -17.50 -7.81
CA GLY A 146 9.64 -18.18 -7.58
C GLY A 146 9.71 -18.89 -6.23
N VAL A 147 10.94 -19.12 -5.75
CA VAL A 147 11.21 -19.84 -4.52
C VAL A 147 10.99 -18.93 -3.31
N PRO A 148 10.13 -19.32 -2.34
CA PRO A 148 9.91 -18.52 -1.14
C PRO A 148 11.14 -18.46 -0.23
N THR A 149 11.27 -17.38 0.51
CA THR A 149 12.32 -17.20 1.53
C THR A 149 12.09 -18.13 2.72
N ILE A 150 10.85 -18.21 3.21
CA ILE A 150 10.44 -19.00 4.38
C ILE A 150 9.09 -19.65 4.10
N VAL A 151 8.90 -20.88 4.57
CA VAL A 151 7.61 -21.60 4.54
C VAL A 151 7.32 -22.14 5.94
N GLY A 152 6.08 -21.94 6.40
CA GLY A 152 5.58 -22.46 7.67
C GLY A 152 4.34 -21.71 8.14
N ASP A 153 3.64 -22.19 9.16
CA ASP A 153 2.41 -21.57 9.69
C ASP A 153 1.36 -21.32 8.61
N GLN A 154 1.22 -22.22 7.65
CA GLN A 154 0.32 -22.08 6.48
C GLN A 154 0.73 -20.94 5.52
N HIS A 155 1.93 -20.40 5.61
CA HIS A 155 2.39 -19.29 4.80
C HIS A 155 3.61 -19.65 3.95
N LEU A 156 3.67 -18.98 2.77
CA LEU A 156 4.87 -18.80 1.98
C LEU A 156 5.24 -17.31 2.07
N TYR A 157 6.46 -17.00 2.54
CA TYR A 157 6.97 -15.64 2.64
C TYR A 157 8.07 -15.40 1.63
N TYR A 158 7.94 -14.33 0.85
CA TYR A 158 8.93 -13.81 -0.07
C TYR A 158 9.44 -12.48 0.48
N ILE A 159 10.65 -12.47 1.03
CA ILE A 159 11.25 -11.29 1.64
C ILE A 159 12.18 -10.63 0.64
N TYR A 160 12.03 -9.33 0.44
CA TYR A 160 12.81 -8.55 -0.53
C TYR A 160 13.83 -7.67 0.15
N ARG A 161 15.05 -7.67 -0.40
CA ARG A 161 16.14 -6.74 -0.08
C ARG A 161 16.90 -6.42 -1.36
N LYS A 162 17.28 -5.15 -1.54
CA LYS A 162 18.02 -4.68 -2.71
C LYS A 162 17.41 -5.16 -4.03
N GLY A 163 16.08 -5.09 -4.12
CA GLY A 163 15.32 -5.47 -5.30
C GLY A 163 15.20 -6.96 -5.59
N SER A 164 15.70 -7.84 -4.73
CA SER A 164 15.72 -9.29 -4.95
C SER A 164 15.12 -10.06 -3.78
N ILE A 165 14.57 -11.25 -4.06
CA ILE A 165 14.12 -12.17 -3.02
C ILE A 165 15.34 -12.68 -2.26
N VAL A 166 15.29 -12.59 -0.93
CA VAL A 166 16.30 -13.16 -0.05
C VAL A 166 16.22 -14.69 -0.13
N SER A 167 17.25 -15.31 -0.66
CA SER A 167 17.36 -16.77 -0.71
C SER A 167 18.02 -17.32 0.54
N VAL A 168 17.44 -18.36 1.13
CA VAL A 168 18.05 -19.12 2.24
C VAL A 168 18.65 -20.41 1.67
N GLY A 169 19.47 -20.27 0.66
CA GLY A 169 20.24 -21.40 0.12
C GLY A 169 19.44 -22.36 -0.77
N GLY A 170 18.48 -21.88 -1.56
CA GLY A 170 17.73 -22.69 -2.54
C GLY A 170 16.91 -23.83 -1.93
N LYS A 171 16.45 -23.64 -0.72
CA LYS A 171 15.94 -24.69 0.16
C LYS A 171 14.61 -25.31 -0.27
N TYR A 172 13.73 -24.51 -0.88
CA TYR A 172 12.37 -24.99 -1.14
C TYR A 172 12.20 -25.40 -2.60
N LYS A 173 11.88 -26.68 -2.80
CA LYS A 173 11.18 -27.19 -3.98
C LYS A 173 9.71 -27.33 -3.62
N GLU A 174 8.84 -27.52 -4.60
CA GLU A 174 7.38 -27.67 -4.37
C GLU A 174 7.06 -28.73 -3.29
N ALA A 175 7.70 -29.91 -3.38
CA ALA A 175 7.49 -30.98 -2.41
C ALA A 175 7.90 -30.59 -0.99
N THR A 176 9.08 -29.97 -0.83
CA THR A 176 9.56 -29.54 0.50
C THR A 176 8.80 -28.35 1.04
N ALA A 177 8.25 -27.47 0.19
CA ALA A 177 7.34 -26.42 0.60
C ALA A 177 6.00 -27.00 1.10
N LEU A 178 5.46 -28.02 0.41
CA LEU A 178 4.26 -28.73 0.83
C LEU A 178 4.41 -29.41 2.19
N GLU A 179 5.57 -30.01 2.46
CA GLU A 179 5.88 -30.60 3.77
C GLU A 179 6.04 -29.56 4.87
N ALA A 180 6.64 -28.40 4.54
CA ALA A 180 6.95 -27.34 5.50
C ALA A 180 5.73 -26.49 5.88
N ILE A 181 4.78 -26.29 4.95
CA ILE A 181 3.71 -25.30 5.11
C ILE A 181 2.81 -25.52 6.32
N ASN A 182 2.62 -26.78 6.72
CA ASN A 182 1.81 -27.15 7.87
C ASN A 182 2.62 -27.18 9.20
N LYS A 183 3.93 -26.98 9.14
CA LYS A 183 4.79 -26.96 10.33
C LYS A 183 4.78 -25.55 10.92
N PRO A 184 4.97 -25.39 12.24
CA PRO A 184 5.19 -24.09 12.85
C PRO A 184 6.35 -23.36 12.17
N LEU A 185 6.24 -22.06 11.97
CA LEU A 185 7.33 -21.25 11.47
C LEU A 185 8.47 -21.27 12.50
N ASP A 186 9.67 -21.67 12.06
CA ASP A 186 10.86 -21.60 12.93
C ASP A 186 11.19 -20.12 13.21
N PRO A 187 11.02 -19.62 14.45
CA PRO A 187 11.36 -18.25 14.80
C PRO A 187 12.82 -17.91 14.53
N ARG A 188 13.72 -18.93 14.60
CA ARG A 188 15.16 -18.76 14.36
C ARG A 188 15.46 -18.57 12.89
N ALA A 189 14.67 -19.16 11.98
CA ALA A 189 14.83 -18.92 10.54
C ALA A 189 14.51 -17.47 10.20
N ALA A 190 13.46 -16.89 10.79
CA ALA A 190 13.12 -15.49 10.64
C ALA A 190 14.19 -14.55 11.20
N VAL A 191 14.80 -14.90 12.34
CA VAL A 191 15.90 -14.16 12.97
C VAL A 191 17.19 -14.23 12.17
N LYS A 192 17.59 -15.42 11.69
CA LYS A 192 18.82 -15.61 10.90
C LYS A 192 18.82 -14.83 9.59
N LEU A 193 17.65 -14.61 8.99
CA LEU A 193 17.52 -13.85 7.77
C LEU A 193 17.85 -12.37 7.94
N ASN A 194 17.66 -11.83 9.13
CA ASN A 194 17.72 -10.41 9.41
C ASN A 194 18.80 -10.00 10.42
N GLY A 195 19.42 -10.93 11.10
CA GLY A 195 20.39 -10.64 12.16
C GLY A 195 19.79 -10.03 13.42
N ASP A 196 18.44 -9.90 13.51
CA ASP A 196 17.71 -9.22 14.58
C ASP A 196 16.59 -10.06 15.19
N THR A 197 16.04 -9.54 16.28
CA THR A 197 14.98 -10.21 17.04
C THR A 197 13.66 -10.31 16.26
N VAL A 198 12.86 -11.32 16.56
CA VAL A 198 11.55 -11.64 15.94
C VAL A 198 10.59 -10.43 15.86
N ARG A 199 10.72 -9.44 16.74
CA ARG A 199 9.84 -8.25 16.79
C ARG A 199 10.03 -7.29 15.62
N GLY A 200 11.21 -7.24 15.02
CA GLY A 200 11.53 -6.39 13.86
C GLY A 200 11.52 -7.14 12.53
N SER A 201 10.96 -8.35 12.44
CA SER A 201 10.98 -9.13 11.22
C SER A 201 9.89 -8.70 10.24
N CYS A 202 10.16 -8.85 8.94
CA CYS A 202 9.17 -8.66 7.88
C CYS A 202 7.89 -9.49 8.08
N VAL A 203 8.01 -10.67 8.64
CA VAL A 203 6.87 -11.54 8.98
C VAL A 203 5.94 -10.85 9.99
N ALA A 204 6.49 -10.21 11.02
CA ALA A 204 5.70 -9.48 12.00
C ALA A 204 4.98 -8.28 11.37
N VAL A 205 5.66 -7.52 10.52
CA VAL A 205 5.10 -6.33 9.85
C VAL A 205 3.95 -6.70 8.93
N VAL A 206 4.11 -7.73 8.08
CA VAL A 206 3.04 -8.14 7.17
C VAL A 206 1.84 -8.72 7.92
N LYS A 207 2.05 -9.51 8.98
CA LYS A 207 0.95 -10.04 9.82
C LYS A 207 0.15 -8.90 10.45
N ARG A 208 0.82 -7.82 10.90
CA ARG A 208 0.12 -6.64 11.42
C ARG A 208 -0.60 -5.85 10.35
N ALA A 209 -0.01 -5.69 9.16
CA ALA A 209 -0.65 -5.05 8.02
C ALA A 209 -1.93 -5.78 7.58
N GLN A 210 -1.95 -7.10 7.65
CA GLN A 210 -3.14 -7.91 7.38
C GLN A 210 -4.25 -7.70 8.43
N ALA A 211 -3.87 -7.54 9.71
CA ALA A 211 -4.80 -7.52 10.84
C ALA A 211 -5.34 -6.14 11.21
N LYS A 212 -4.65 -5.04 10.84
CA LYS A 212 -4.96 -3.68 11.31
C LYS A 212 -5.09 -2.68 10.16
N ALA A 213 -5.44 -1.43 10.53
CA ALA A 213 -5.52 -0.31 9.62
C ALA A 213 -4.26 -0.17 8.76
N LYS A 214 -4.47 0.05 7.47
CA LYS A 214 -3.45 0.04 6.42
C LYS A 214 -3.04 1.45 6.02
N GLU A 215 -3.34 2.44 6.86
CA GLU A 215 -2.96 3.83 6.65
C GLU A 215 -1.44 4.00 6.81
N LEU A 216 -0.85 4.81 5.95
CA LEU A 216 0.59 5.03 5.89
C LEU A 216 1.20 5.39 7.26
N ASN A 217 0.60 6.35 7.96
CA ASN A 217 1.09 6.82 9.26
C ASN A 217 0.96 5.76 10.36
N THR A 218 -0.07 4.91 10.30
CA THR A 218 -0.26 3.79 11.24
C THR A 218 0.76 2.69 10.99
N MET A 219 1.18 2.49 9.75
CA MET A 219 2.17 1.47 9.37
C MET A 219 3.62 1.93 9.57
N LEU A 220 3.89 3.23 9.61
CA LEU A 220 5.23 3.78 9.64
C LEU A 220 6.10 3.30 10.84
N PRO A 221 5.59 3.23 12.08
CA PRO A 221 6.37 2.72 13.22
C PRO A 221 6.82 1.26 13.01
N GLU A 222 5.92 0.43 12.48
CA GLU A 222 6.18 -0.97 12.18
C GLU A 222 7.18 -1.11 11.03
N ALA A 223 7.01 -0.31 9.97
CA ALA A 223 7.90 -0.29 8.83
C ALA A 223 9.33 0.12 9.24
N LYS A 224 9.48 1.13 10.10
CA LYS A 224 10.79 1.56 10.62
C LYS A 224 11.48 0.50 11.47
N SER A 225 10.71 -0.34 12.17
CA SER A 225 11.26 -1.46 12.96
C SER A 225 11.53 -2.70 12.13
N ALA A 226 11.03 -2.77 10.89
CA ALA A 226 11.22 -3.90 10.01
C ALA A 226 12.64 -3.96 9.47
N ASN A 227 13.24 -5.15 9.50
CA ASN A 227 14.57 -5.36 8.94
C ASN A 227 14.51 -5.94 7.51
N CYS A 228 13.60 -5.41 6.69
CA CYS A 228 13.43 -5.75 5.29
C CYS A 228 12.90 -4.55 4.50
N GLU A 229 13.00 -4.63 3.19
CA GLU A 229 12.52 -3.56 2.30
C GLU A 229 11.10 -3.84 1.79
N GLY A 230 10.74 -5.10 1.59
CA GLY A 230 9.41 -5.51 1.13
C GLY A 230 9.11 -6.98 1.42
N VAL A 231 7.84 -7.33 1.39
CA VAL A 231 7.39 -8.71 1.62
C VAL A 231 6.12 -9.02 0.83
N LEU A 232 6.13 -10.21 0.19
CA LEU A 232 4.92 -10.86 -0.28
C LEU A 232 4.64 -12.06 0.63
N SER A 233 3.46 -12.11 1.23
CA SER A 233 2.99 -13.21 2.08
C SER A 233 1.80 -13.87 1.43
N ILE A 234 1.82 -15.20 1.35
CA ILE A 234 0.72 -16.00 0.84
C ILE A 234 0.33 -17.01 1.90
N GLN A 235 -0.87 -16.87 2.43
CA GLN A 235 -1.45 -17.81 3.41
C GLN A 235 -2.40 -18.77 2.72
N LEU A 236 -2.27 -20.06 3.00
CA LEU A 236 -3.14 -21.12 2.50
C LEU A 236 -3.82 -21.81 3.70
N VAL A 237 -5.03 -21.36 4.03
CA VAL A 237 -5.81 -21.92 5.14
C VAL A 237 -6.38 -23.27 4.72
N PRO A 238 -6.20 -24.34 5.52
CA PRO A 238 -6.74 -25.66 5.21
C PRO A 238 -8.26 -25.67 5.07
N GLY A 239 -8.73 -26.48 4.14
CA GLY A 239 -10.13 -26.77 3.94
C GLY A 239 -10.54 -28.13 4.52
N THR A 240 -11.57 -28.70 3.93
CA THR A 240 -12.03 -30.05 4.24
C THR A 240 -12.16 -30.82 2.93
N PRO A 241 -11.32 -31.86 2.72
CA PRO A 241 -10.26 -32.38 3.61
C PRO A 241 -9.05 -31.44 3.74
N ALA A 242 -8.15 -31.69 4.68
CA ALA A 242 -7.05 -30.81 5.09
C ALA A 242 -5.95 -30.58 4.02
N ASP A 243 -5.93 -31.35 2.95
CA ASP A 243 -5.10 -31.17 1.77
C ASP A 243 -5.68 -30.16 0.77
N ARG A 244 -6.90 -29.67 1.00
CA ARG A 244 -7.55 -28.61 0.25
C ARG A 244 -7.30 -27.25 0.91
N VAL A 245 -7.54 -26.18 0.13
CA VAL A 245 -7.42 -24.79 0.59
C VAL A 245 -8.81 -24.17 0.62
N SER A 246 -9.25 -23.74 1.81
CA SER A 246 -10.53 -23.03 1.97
C SER A 246 -10.40 -21.54 1.76
N ILE A 247 -9.24 -20.96 2.15
CA ILE A 247 -8.95 -19.54 1.98
C ILE A 247 -7.50 -19.37 1.50
N ALA A 248 -7.28 -18.56 0.47
CA ALA A 248 -5.96 -18.12 0.05
C ALA A 248 -5.85 -16.61 0.20
N GLN A 249 -4.90 -16.14 1.03
CA GLN A 249 -4.65 -14.72 1.25
C GLN A 249 -3.30 -14.34 0.67
N PHE A 250 -3.28 -13.34 -0.19
CA PHE A 250 -2.08 -12.74 -0.75
C PHE A 250 -1.93 -11.34 -0.18
N THR A 251 -0.74 -11.00 0.29
CA THR A 251 -0.45 -9.66 0.82
C THR A 251 0.90 -9.21 0.34
N LEU A 252 0.93 -8.13 -0.42
CA LEU A 252 2.13 -7.44 -0.87
C LEU A 252 2.27 -6.14 -0.07
N LEU A 253 3.40 -5.97 0.61
CA LEU A 253 3.73 -4.78 1.37
C LEU A 253 5.11 -4.27 0.97
N ASP A 254 5.15 -3.03 0.49
CA ASP A 254 6.39 -2.29 0.22
C ASP A 254 6.77 -1.44 1.44
N VAL A 255 7.58 -2.02 2.31
CA VAL A 255 8.04 -1.40 3.55
C VAL A 255 8.90 -0.17 3.27
N LYS A 256 9.77 -0.26 2.26
CA LYS A 256 10.64 0.85 1.85
C LYS A 256 9.81 2.03 1.36
N ARG A 257 8.76 1.76 0.59
CA ARG A 257 7.82 2.80 0.11
C ARG A 257 7.07 3.46 1.25
N VAL A 258 6.59 2.71 2.25
CA VAL A 258 5.95 3.29 3.44
C VAL A 258 6.87 4.31 4.11
N ILE A 259 8.14 3.99 4.30
CA ILE A 259 9.11 4.88 4.95
C ILE A 259 9.41 6.10 4.07
N SER A 260 9.69 5.86 2.78
CA SER A 260 10.04 6.91 1.82
C SER A 260 8.88 7.87 1.55
N ALA A 261 7.66 7.35 1.37
CA ALA A 261 6.47 8.16 1.16
C ALA A 261 6.16 9.03 2.39
N ALA A 262 6.23 8.47 3.60
CA ALA A 262 6.02 9.24 4.83
C ALA A 262 7.03 10.38 4.99
N ALA A 263 8.28 10.20 4.59
CA ALA A 263 9.30 11.25 4.62
C ALA A 263 8.98 12.37 3.62
N ILE A 264 8.58 12.02 2.39
CA ILE A 264 8.17 12.98 1.36
C ILE A 264 6.94 13.76 1.82
N ASP A 265 5.92 13.06 2.33
CA ASP A 265 4.66 13.65 2.79
C ASP A 265 4.89 14.61 3.95
N SER A 266 5.74 14.25 4.91
CA SER A 266 6.09 15.11 6.05
C SER A 266 6.83 16.38 5.61
N ALA A 267 7.75 16.26 4.65
CA ALA A 267 8.48 17.42 4.10
C ALA A 267 7.52 18.36 3.34
N ALA A 268 6.59 17.81 2.56
CA ALA A 268 5.61 18.59 1.82
C ALA A 268 4.65 19.37 2.76
N VAL A 269 4.19 18.74 3.84
CA VAL A 269 3.34 19.39 4.87
C VAL A 269 4.11 20.50 5.57
N ALA A 270 5.40 20.32 5.88
CA ALA A 270 6.23 21.35 6.50
C ALA A 270 6.39 22.59 5.61
N ILE A 271 6.58 22.42 4.30
CA ILE A 271 6.63 23.51 3.32
C ILE A 271 5.29 24.25 3.27
N ASP A 272 4.18 23.52 3.20
CA ASP A 272 2.83 24.08 3.18
C ASP A 272 2.53 24.91 4.44
N GLN A 273 2.97 24.47 5.61
CA GLN A 273 2.85 25.21 6.87
C GLN A 273 3.69 26.51 6.90
N GLN A 274 4.89 26.50 6.32
CA GLN A 274 5.76 27.68 6.25
C GLN A 274 5.24 28.75 5.29
N SER A 275 4.50 28.35 4.26
CA SER A 275 3.92 29.27 3.28
C SER A 275 2.65 29.97 3.76
N MET A 276 2.11 29.59 4.93
CA MET A 276 0.93 30.26 5.46
C MET A 276 1.27 31.69 5.93
N PRO A 277 0.44 32.70 5.59
CA PRO A 277 0.61 34.05 6.11
C PRO A 277 0.57 33.99 7.66
N THR A 278 1.63 34.48 8.29
CA THR A 278 1.59 34.74 9.75
C THR A 278 0.46 35.76 9.98
N GLY A 279 -0.52 35.36 10.78
CA GLY A 279 -1.72 36.16 11.04
C GLY A 279 -1.35 37.61 11.40
N SER A 280 -2.11 38.58 10.87
CA SER A 280 -1.95 40.00 11.20
C SER A 280 -2.07 40.19 12.70
N THR A 281 -1.08 40.82 13.32
CA THR A 281 -1.16 41.28 14.71
C THR A 281 -2.39 42.17 14.85
N PRO A 282 -3.35 41.91 15.75
CA PRO A 282 -4.47 42.80 15.95
C PRO A 282 -3.93 44.18 16.38
N LYS A 283 -4.29 45.22 15.66
CA LYS A 283 -4.08 46.59 16.13
C LYS A 283 -5.05 46.81 17.26
N LEU A 284 -4.54 46.88 18.48
CA LEU A 284 -5.27 47.30 19.67
C LEU A 284 -5.43 48.81 19.68
#